data_f34f6a261d50775d7937a20f02db6d0c
#
_entry.id   f34f6a261d50775d7937a20f02db6d0c
#
_cell.length_a   1.000
_cell.length_b   1.000
_cell.length_c   1.000
_cell.angle_alpha   90.00
_cell.angle_beta   90.00
_cell.angle_gamma   90.00
#
_symmetry.space_group_name_H-M   'P 1'
#
loop_
_entity.id
_entity.type
_entity.pdbx_description
1 polymer ?
#
loop_
_entity_poly.entity_id
_entity_poly.type
_entity_poly.pdbx_seq_one_letter_code
_entity_poly.pdbx_strand_id
1 'polypeptide(L)'
;MQTNRRSLLKFAAAGAVGATLPMSVITIALADGKRIAMVVKNLGNTYFDACANGAKEAAKEAGGYEIIYTASTKATAEEQIAVLDALVAQKVDGLVISANDPSALVPVCKKAAARGIKVISFDSAVAPEGRIMHLNASSTPLIGAKQVQMIAKTLGGKGEVAILSAASTMTNQNSWIEAMKEEWKKPEYKDMPLVATVYGDDQDDKSYREMQGLVKSHPNLRGVISPTTIGIRSGAKAIVDGGLIGKVFITGLGLPSEMKDYVLKGACDTFAIWNPVDYGYSATQIMIGILNGGDAGPGKTVKMGRMGETKIDDKGEAAMAEPFTFDKTNVEEFAKIF
;
A
#
# COMPACT_ATOMS: atom_id res chain seq x y z
N MET A 1 54.44 52.17 -18.52
CA MET A 1 55.82 51.76 -18.75
C MET A 1 55.92 50.34 -18.27
N GLN A 2 55.86 49.43 -19.17
CA GLN A 2 56.88 48.76 -19.94
C GLN A 2 57.89 48.05 -19.06
N THR A 3 57.78 46.69 -19.22
CA THR A 3 58.84 45.74 -19.62
C THR A 3 59.72 45.29 -18.46
N ASN A 4 60.22 44.09 -18.35
CA ASN A 4 60.44 42.99 -19.27
C ASN A 4 60.88 41.72 -18.48
N ARG A 5 60.49 40.59 -18.84
CA ARG A 5 61.09 39.29 -19.28
C ARG A 5 62.55 39.04 -18.89
N ARG A 6 62.80 37.76 -18.50
CA ARG A 6 63.95 36.87 -18.72
C ARG A 6 65.13 37.03 -17.74
N SER A 7 65.54 35.98 -17.10
CA SER A 7 66.35 34.83 -17.46
C SER A 7 66.91 34.16 -16.23
N LEU A 8 66.93 32.91 -16.28
CA LEU A 8 67.97 31.87 -16.50
C LEU A 8 68.58 31.29 -15.21
N LEU A 9 68.23 30.03 -15.06
CA LEU A 9 69.07 28.83 -14.88
C LEU A 9 70.40 28.97 -14.05
N LYS A 10 70.55 28.18 -12.98
CA LYS A 10 71.48 27.03 -12.97
C LYS A 10 71.69 26.47 -11.55
N PHE A 11 71.53 25.12 -11.52
CA PHE A 11 72.26 24.10 -10.78
C PHE A 11 72.37 24.15 -9.23
N ALA A 12 71.82 23.08 -8.60
CA ALA A 12 72.63 22.08 -7.91
C ALA A 12 71.81 20.84 -7.59
N ALA A 13 72.30 19.70 -8.02
CA ALA A 13 71.84 18.38 -7.67
C ALA A 13 72.32 18.00 -6.27
N ALA A 14 71.41 17.53 -5.43
CA ALA A 14 71.77 16.75 -4.24
C ALA A 14 70.65 15.73 -4.02
N GLY A 15 71.02 14.45 -4.03
CA GLY A 15 70.12 13.29 -3.97
C GLY A 15 69.33 13.25 -2.66
N ALA A 16 68.07 12.82 -2.82
CA ALA A 16 67.26 12.36 -1.74
C ALA A 16 66.58 11.04 -2.19
N VAL A 17 66.86 10.01 -1.45
CA VAL A 17 66.30 8.68 -1.51
C VAL A 17 64.79 8.78 -1.48
N GLY A 18 64.17 8.32 -2.58
CA GLY A 18 62.71 8.25 -2.69
C GLY A 18 62.12 7.13 -1.83
N ALA A 19 61.49 7.50 -0.75
CA ALA A 19 60.50 6.67 -0.11
C ALA A 19 59.17 6.82 -0.87
N THR A 20 58.87 5.92 -1.80
CA THR A 20 57.53 5.79 -2.40
C THR A 20 56.59 5.19 -1.37
N LEU A 21 55.88 6.05 -0.65
CA LEU A 21 54.67 5.61 0.05
C LEU A 21 53.64 5.17 -1.00
N PRO A 22 53.05 3.96 -0.87
CA PRO A 22 51.98 3.59 -1.73
C PRO A 22 50.84 4.55 -1.42
N MET A 23 50.50 5.40 -2.36
CA MET A 23 49.24 6.13 -2.35
C MET A 23 48.12 5.09 -2.48
N SER A 24 47.63 4.61 -1.34
CA SER A 24 46.38 3.83 -1.29
C SER A 24 45.29 4.73 -1.84
N VAL A 25 44.96 4.54 -3.09
CA VAL A 25 43.73 5.04 -3.66
C VAL A 25 42.63 4.38 -2.86
N ILE A 26 42.10 5.06 -1.85
CA ILE A 26 40.83 4.72 -1.23
C ILE A 26 39.81 4.95 -2.34
N THR A 27 39.57 3.92 -3.13
CA THR A 27 38.37 3.83 -3.95
C THR A 27 37.25 3.75 -2.93
N ILE A 28 36.64 4.88 -2.59
CA ILE A 28 35.31 4.88 -2.02
C ILE A 28 34.44 4.26 -3.13
N ALA A 29 34.30 2.94 -3.11
CA ALA A 29 33.19 2.31 -3.75
C ALA A 29 31.96 2.96 -3.06
N LEU A 30 31.34 3.92 -3.73
CA LEU A 30 29.95 4.18 -3.53
C LEU A 30 29.32 2.82 -3.77
N ALA A 31 29.01 2.10 -2.69
CA ALA A 31 28.18 0.93 -2.80
C ALA A 31 26.89 1.44 -3.44
N ASP A 32 26.71 1.15 -4.74
CA ASP A 32 25.46 1.35 -5.42
C ASP A 32 24.43 0.53 -4.62
N GLY A 33 23.70 1.21 -3.74
CA GLY A 33 22.69 0.57 -2.92
C GLY A 33 21.68 -0.11 -3.83
N LYS A 34 21.24 -1.33 -3.47
CA LYS A 34 20.18 -2.01 -4.21
C LYS A 34 18.92 -1.15 -4.21
N ARG A 35 18.29 -1.00 -5.37
CA ARG A 35 17.12 -0.15 -5.55
C ARG A 35 15.85 -0.99 -5.54
N ILE A 36 14.95 -0.68 -4.61
CA ILE A 36 13.64 -1.30 -4.47
C ILE A 36 12.59 -0.28 -4.87
N ALA A 37 11.82 -0.54 -5.92
CA ALA A 37 10.70 0.31 -6.29
C ALA A 37 9.39 -0.21 -5.67
N MET A 38 8.78 0.63 -4.82
CA MET A 38 7.42 0.46 -4.34
C MET A 38 6.47 1.15 -5.32
N VAL A 39 5.76 0.35 -6.11
CA VAL A 39 4.85 0.82 -7.15
C VAL A 39 3.43 0.58 -6.67
N VAL A 40 2.71 1.67 -6.38
CA VAL A 40 1.35 1.63 -5.84
C VAL A 40 0.31 1.96 -6.90
N LYS A 41 -0.97 1.91 -6.54
CA LYS A 41 -2.08 2.05 -7.50
C LYS A 41 -2.12 3.45 -8.13
N ASN A 42 -1.98 4.49 -7.30
CA ASN A 42 -1.96 5.88 -7.73
C ASN A 42 -1.24 6.75 -6.69
N LEU A 43 -0.75 7.89 -7.10
CA LEU A 43 -0.23 8.92 -6.20
C LEU A 43 -1.38 9.71 -5.55
N GLY A 44 -1.09 10.36 -4.41
CA GLY A 44 -2.04 11.19 -3.69
C GLY A 44 -2.98 10.44 -2.75
N ASN A 45 -2.80 9.13 -2.58
CA ASN A 45 -3.47 8.36 -1.55
C ASN A 45 -2.57 8.26 -0.31
N THR A 46 -2.96 8.92 0.77
CA THR A 46 -2.22 9.00 2.04
C THR A 46 -1.93 7.63 2.67
N TYR A 47 -2.76 6.62 2.40
CA TYR A 47 -2.49 5.23 2.79
C TYR A 47 -1.17 4.71 2.19
N PHE A 48 -0.94 4.95 0.90
CA PHE A 48 0.29 4.52 0.25
C PHE A 48 1.50 5.39 0.64
N ASP A 49 1.28 6.67 0.96
CA ASP A 49 2.34 7.53 1.50
C ASP A 49 2.84 6.99 2.86
N ALA A 50 1.92 6.52 3.71
CA ALA A 50 2.26 5.86 4.96
C ALA A 50 3.01 4.52 4.72
N CYS A 51 2.59 3.70 3.75
CA CYS A 51 3.33 2.50 3.35
C CYS A 51 4.76 2.85 2.87
N ALA A 52 4.92 3.90 2.08
CA ALA A 52 6.22 4.35 1.60
C ALA A 52 7.14 4.83 2.75
N ASN A 53 6.58 5.46 3.78
CA ASN A 53 7.34 5.81 4.97
C ASN A 53 7.90 4.56 5.66
N GLY A 54 7.08 3.53 5.86
CA GLY A 54 7.53 2.25 6.40
C GLY A 54 8.59 1.56 5.53
N ALA A 55 8.44 1.62 4.21
CA ALA A 55 9.44 1.09 3.28
C ALA A 55 10.80 1.79 3.43
N LYS A 56 10.80 3.12 3.57
CA LYS A 56 12.03 3.91 3.83
C LYS A 56 12.66 3.58 5.17
N GLU A 57 11.85 3.34 6.22
CA GLU A 57 12.33 2.89 7.53
C GLU A 57 13.05 1.53 7.41
N ALA A 58 12.43 0.55 6.72
CA ALA A 58 13.02 -0.76 6.49
C ALA A 58 14.36 -0.68 5.73
N ALA A 59 14.43 0.12 4.69
CA ALA A 59 15.64 0.33 3.90
C ALA A 59 16.76 1.00 4.71
N LYS A 60 16.41 2.00 5.53
CA LYS A 60 17.35 2.69 6.43
C LYS A 60 17.91 1.75 7.49
N GLU A 61 17.05 0.93 8.09
CA GLU A 61 17.45 -0.07 9.11
C GLU A 61 18.40 -1.12 8.53
N ALA A 62 18.09 -1.64 7.36
CA ALA A 62 18.92 -2.66 6.71
C ALA A 62 20.23 -2.12 6.14
N GLY A 63 20.29 -0.85 5.76
CA GLY A 63 21.43 -0.21 5.09
C GLY A 63 21.67 -0.75 3.68
N GLY A 64 22.19 0.08 2.78
CA GLY A 64 22.54 -0.33 1.42
C GLY A 64 21.33 -0.53 0.48
N TYR A 65 20.17 0.04 0.81
CA TYR A 65 18.97 0.01 -0.02
C TYR A 65 18.40 1.41 -0.23
N GLU A 66 17.91 1.66 -1.44
CA GLU A 66 17.19 2.88 -1.81
C GLU A 66 15.74 2.52 -2.16
N ILE A 67 14.78 3.30 -1.67
CA ILE A 67 13.37 3.15 -2.00
C ILE A 67 12.96 4.17 -3.05
N ILE A 68 12.48 3.68 -4.18
CA ILE A 68 11.81 4.47 -5.22
C ILE A 68 10.30 4.30 -5.00
N TYR A 69 9.65 5.32 -4.41
CA TYR A 69 8.20 5.35 -4.28
C TYR A 69 7.59 6.03 -5.49
N THR A 70 6.75 5.32 -6.24
CA THR A 70 6.14 5.84 -7.47
C THR A 70 4.82 5.16 -7.80
N ALA A 71 4.04 5.82 -8.60
CA ALA A 71 2.84 5.31 -9.28
C ALA A 71 2.49 6.26 -10.43
N SER A 72 1.44 5.92 -11.17
CA SER A 72 0.75 6.87 -12.05
C SER A 72 -0.21 7.77 -11.26
N THR A 73 -0.77 8.77 -11.92
CA THR A 73 -1.80 9.65 -11.33
C THR A 73 -3.19 9.04 -11.39
N LYS A 74 -3.40 8.05 -12.27
CA LYS A 74 -4.65 7.31 -12.42
C LYS A 74 -4.43 5.85 -12.08
N ALA A 75 -5.39 5.27 -11.38
CA ALA A 75 -5.38 3.86 -10.99
C ALA A 75 -5.81 2.95 -12.16
N THR A 76 -5.08 2.99 -13.28
CA THR A 76 -5.31 2.12 -14.44
C THR A 76 -4.13 1.19 -14.70
N ALA A 77 -4.40 0.02 -15.29
CA ALA A 77 -3.37 -0.96 -15.60
C ALA A 77 -2.37 -0.42 -16.63
N GLU A 78 -2.86 0.30 -17.65
CA GLU A 78 -2.03 0.84 -18.74
C GLU A 78 -0.98 1.82 -18.22
N GLU A 79 -1.39 2.76 -17.36
CA GLU A 79 -0.45 3.72 -16.78
C GLU A 79 0.52 3.04 -15.82
N GLN A 80 0.06 2.05 -15.05
CA GLN A 80 0.95 1.30 -14.15
C GLN A 80 1.97 0.44 -14.92
N ILE A 81 1.59 -0.16 -16.05
CA ILE A 81 2.52 -0.89 -16.94
C ILE A 81 3.61 0.05 -17.45
N ALA A 82 3.28 1.28 -17.87
CA ALA A 82 4.26 2.25 -18.33
C ALA A 82 5.29 2.62 -17.23
N VAL A 83 4.83 2.78 -15.98
CA VAL A 83 5.70 3.00 -14.82
C VAL A 83 6.63 1.80 -14.58
N LEU A 84 6.07 0.58 -14.60
CA LEU A 84 6.85 -0.65 -14.43
C LEU A 84 7.89 -0.85 -15.54
N ASP A 85 7.52 -0.59 -16.79
CA ASP A 85 8.45 -0.68 -17.92
C ASP A 85 9.63 0.30 -17.79
N ALA A 86 9.38 1.51 -17.31
CA ALA A 86 10.44 2.48 -17.04
C ALA A 86 11.40 2.00 -15.94
N LEU A 87 10.88 1.41 -14.85
CA LEU A 87 11.68 0.84 -13.76
C LEU A 87 12.49 -0.38 -14.21
N VAL A 88 11.91 -1.23 -15.05
CA VAL A 88 12.60 -2.37 -15.67
C VAL A 88 13.76 -1.89 -16.58
N ALA A 89 13.56 -0.80 -17.32
CA ALA A 89 14.62 -0.19 -18.13
C ALA A 89 15.74 0.42 -17.26
N GLN A 90 15.40 0.99 -16.08
CA GLN A 90 16.34 1.51 -15.11
C GLN A 90 17.09 0.42 -14.33
N LYS A 91 16.72 -0.86 -14.49
CA LYS A 91 17.35 -2.01 -13.83
C LYS A 91 17.31 -1.90 -12.31
N VAL A 92 16.14 -1.63 -11.73
CA VAL A 92 15.94 -1.75 -10.27
C VAL A 92 16.14 -3.20 -9.84
N ASP A 93 16.48 -3.45 -8.57
CA ASP A 93 16.75 -4.80 -8.06
C ASP A 93 15.47 -5.51 -7.64
N GLY A 94 14.50 -4.76 -7.12
CA GLY A 94 13.23 -5.29 -6.63
C GLY A 94 12.03 -4.41 -6.96
N LEU A 95 10.89 -5.06 -7.19
CA LEU A 95 9.58 -4.44 -7.38
C LEU A 95 8.63 -4.94 -6.29
N VAL A 96 8.06 -4.01 -5.53
CA VAL A 96 7.02 -4.24 -4.53
C VAL A 96 5.75 -3.56 -5.05
N ILE A 97 4.78 -4.33 -5.54
CA ILE A 97 3.69 -3.82 -6.37
C ILE A 97 2.33 -3.98 -5.68
N SER A 98 1.55 -2.89 -5.60
CA SER A 98 0.10 -2.96 -5.42
C SER A 98 -0.58 -2.79 -6.77
N ALA A 99 -1.19 -3.88 -7.28
CA ALA A 99 -1.63 -3.97 -8.67
C ALA A 99 -2.96 -3.26 -8.94
N ASN A 100 -3.08 -2.55 -10.06
CA ASN A 100 -4.35 -2.03 -10.57
C ASN A 100 -5.16 -3.11 -11.30
N ASP A 101 -4.48 -4.09 -11.91
CA ASP A 101 -5.09 -5.27 -12.50
C ASP A 101 -4.14 -6.47 -12.33
N PRO A 102 -4.63 -7.61 -11.82
CA PRO A 102 -3.78 -8.76 -11.51
C PRO A 102 -3.15 -9.39 -12.75
N SER A 103 -3.92 -9.49 -13.83
CA SER A 103 -3.54 -10.23 -15.04
C SER A 103 -2.82 -9.35 -16.06
N ALA A 104 -3.25 -8.10 -16.21
CA ALA A 104 -2.64 -7.16 -17.16
C ALA A 104 -1.17 -6.85 -16.81
N LEU A 105 -0.78 -6.93 -15.54
CA LEU A 105 0.60 -6.69 -15.11
C LEU A 105 1.54 -7.89 -15.28
N VAL A 106 1.02 -9.11 -15.51
CA VAL A 106 1.85 -10.33 -15.63
C VAL A 106 2.93 -10.21 -16.70
N PRO A 107 2.68 -9.72 -17.93
CA PRO A 107 3.71 -9.62 -18.96
C PRO A 107 4.89 -8.75 -18.54
N VAL A 108 4.66 -7.56 -17.96
CA VAL A 108 5.74 -6.67 -17.53
C VAL A 108 6.48 -7.23 -16.31
N CYS A 109 5.79 -7.91 -15.40
CA CYS A 109 6.41 -8.59 -14.26
C CYS A 109 7.29 -9.76 -14.70
N LYS A 110 6.87 -10.57 -15.68
CA LYS A 110 7.70 -11.63 -16.28
C LYS A 110 8.91 -11.04 -17.00
N LYS A 111 8.76 -9.93 -17.71
CA LYS A 111 9.86 -9.19 -18.32
C LYS A 111 10.88 -8.71 -17.28
N ALA A 112 10.41 -8.23 -16.12
CA ALA A 112 11.26 -7.85 -14.99
C ALA A 112 12.03 -9.07 -14.46
N ALA A 113 11.33 -10.17 -14.17
CA ALA A 113 11.91 -11.40 -13.66
C ALA A 113 12.98 -11.99 -14.63
N ALA A 114 12.73 -11.97 -15.94
CA ALA A 114 13.68 -12.40 -16.95
C ALA A 114 14.97 -11.55 -16.98
N ARG A 115 14.94 -10.35 -16.41
CA ARG A 115 16.11 -9.46 -16.23
C ARG A 115 16.75 -9.58 -14.85
N GLY A 116 16.32 -10.54 -14.04
CA GLY A 116 16.82 -10.76 -12.67
C GLY A 116 16.19 -9.89 -11.59
N ILE A 117 15.25 -9.01 -11.94
CA ILE A 117 14.54 -8.17 -10.99
C ILE A 117 13.57 -9.02 -10.17
N LYS A 118 13.61 -8.90 -8.84
CA LYS A 118 12.71 -9.62 -7.95
C LYS A 118 11.36 -8.91 -7.90
N VAL A 119 10.26 -9.68 -7.97
CA VAL A 119 8.90 -9.12 -7.98
C VAL A 119 8.09 -9.77 -6.89
N ILE A 120 7.58 -8.97 -5.97
CA ILE A 120 6.51 -9.35 -5.03
C ILE A 120 5.33 -8.39 -5.18
N SER A 121 4.17 -8.81 -4.72
CA SER A 121 3.03 -7.90 -4.59
C SER A 121 2.58 -7.78 -3.13
N PHE A 122 1.94 -6.65 -2.82
CA PHE A 122 1.31 -6.37 -1.54
C PHE A 122 0.01 -5.61 -1.80
N ASP A 123 -0.89 -5.53 -0.83
CA ASP A 123 -2.19 -4.87 -0.93
C ASP A 123 -3.08 -5.48 -2.03
N SER A 124 -2.96 -5.07 -3.28
CA SER A 124 -3.63 -5.71 -4.42
C SER A 124 -2.66 -6.62 -5.16
N ALA A 125 -3.06 -7.87 -5.36
CA ALA A 125 -2.18 -8.89 -5.89
C ALA A 125 -1.94 -8.74 -7.41
N VAL A 126 -0.70 -8.95 -7.83
CA VAL A 126 -0.39 -9.43 -9.18
C VAL A 126 -0.72 -10.92 -9.23
N ALA A 127 -1.21 -11.43 -10.36
CA ALA A 127 -1.48 -12.87 -10.52
C ALA A 127 -0.20 -13.72 -10.24
N PRO A 128 -0.36 -14.95 -9.73
CA PRO A 128 0.77 -15.77 -9.24
C PRO A 128 1.92 -15.93 -10.24
N GLU A 129 1.62 -15.97 -11.55
CA GLU A 129 2.60 -16.14 -12.61
C GLU A 129 3.53 -14.92 -12.80
N GLY A 130 3.18 -13.78 -12.22
CA GLY A 130 3.94 -12.53 -12.31
C GLY A 130 4.70 -12.16 -11.03
N ARG A 131 4.62 -12.96 -9.96
CA ARG A 131 5.19 -12.63 -8.66
C ARG A 131 5.86 -13.83 -7.97
N ILE A 132 6.78 -13.56 -7.05
CA ILE A 132 7.35 -14.58 -6.16
C ILE A 132 6.35 -14.91 -5.06
N MET A 133 5.82 -13.88 -4.38
CA MET A 133 4.80 -14.01 -3.35
C MET A 133 3.92 -12.76 -3.27
N HIS A 134 2.82 -12.88 -2.53
CA HIS A 134 1.94 -11.77 -2.16
C HIS A 134 1.84 -11.64 -0.64
N LEU A 135 2.01 -10.42 -0.15
CA LEU A 135 1.73 -10.09 1.24
C LEU A 135 0.35 -9.45 1.35
N ASN A 136 -0.59 -10.15 1.96
CA ASN A 136 -1.87 -9.60 2.39
C ASN A 136 -1.68 -8.79 3.68
N ALA A 137 -2.42 -7.73 3.86
CA ALA A 137 -2.40 -6.98 5.10
C ALA A 137 -2.95 -7.79 6.28
N SER A 138 -3.99 -8.57 6.03
CA SER A 138 -4.61 -9.48 6.99
C SER A 138 -5.29 -10.65 6.26
N SER A 139 -5.82 -11.60 7.01
CA SER A 139 -6.61 -12.70 6.46
C SER A 139 -7.88 -12.17 5.79
N THR A 140 -8.08 -12.54 4.53
CA THR A 140 -9.26 -12.13 3.72
C THR A 140 -10.60 -12.41 4.40
N PRO A 141 -10.86 -13.62 4.95
CA PRO A 141 -12.10 -13.88 5.67
C PRO A 141 -12.30 -12.94 6.87
N LEU A 142 -11.25 -12.65 7.62
CA LEU A 142 -11.32 -11.78 8.78
C LEU A 142 -11.66 -10.33 8.39
N ILE A 143 -11.04 -9.80 7.34
CA ILE A 143 -11.32 -8.45 6.84
C ILE A 143 -12.78 -8.33 6.39
N GLY A 144 -13.28 -9.30 5.63
CA GLY A 144 -14.67 -9.31 5.16
C GLY A 144 -15.66 -9.39 6.31
N ALA A 145 -15.51 -10.38 7.19
CA ALA A 145 -16.39 -10.58 8.35
C ALA A 145 -16.41 -9.35 9.26
N LYS A 146 -15.25 -8.78 9.57
CA LYS A 146 -15.12 -7.60 10.44
C LYS A 146 -15.95 -6.41 9.96
N GLN A 147 -15.95 -6.13 8.67
CA GLN A 147 -16.68 -4.99 8.09
C GLN A 147 -18.20 -5.20 8.18
N VAL A 148 -18.69 -6.42 7.95
CA VAL A 148 -20.12 -6.76 8.13
C VAL A 148 -20.53 -6.65 9.60
N GLN A 149 -19.71 -7.17 10.51
CA GLN A 149 -19.96 -7.11 11.96
C GLN A 149 -20.01 -5.66 12.47
N MET A 150 -19.12 -4.79 11.98
CA MET A 150 -19.11 -3.37 12.36
C MET A 150 -20.40 -2.67 11.94
N ILE A 151 -20.84 -2.80 10.67
CA ILE A 151 -22.08 -2.15 10.23
C ILE A 151 -23.30 -2.76 10.90
N ALA A 152 -23.33 -4.09 11.10
CA ALA A 152 -24.42 -4.76 11.80
C ALA A 152 -24.58 -4.26 13.25
N LYS A 153 -23.47 -4.09 13.96
CA LYS A 153 -23.46 -3.51 15.32
C LYS A 153 -24.06 -2.10 15.33
N THR A 154 -23.62 -1.23 14.41
CA THR A 154 -24.14 0.15 14.28
C THR A 154 -25.63 0.18 13.98
N LEU A 155 -26.12 -0.71 13.10
CA LEU A 155 -27.52 -0.74 12.66
C LEU A 155 -28.45 -1.57 13.57
N GLY A 156 -27.90 -2.30 14.54
CA GLY A 156 -28.69 -3.24 15.35
C GLY A 156 -29.21 -4.42 14.51
N GLY A 157 -28.51 -4.82 13.45
CA GLY A 157 -28.82 -5.96 12.59
C GLY A 157 -29.99 -5.74 11.61
N LYS A 158 -30.37 -4.49 11.30
CA LYS A 158 -31.54 -4.16 10.46
C LYS A 158 -31.30 -2.98 9.53
N GLY A 159 -31.79 -3.06 8.29
CA GLY A 159 -31.78 -1.99 7.30
C GLY A 159 -30.94 -2.30 6.07
N GLU A 160 -31.25 -1.65 4.97
CA GLU A 160 -30.53 -1.80 3.70
C GLU A 160 -29.08 -1.36 3.83
N VAL A 161 -28.18 -2.16 3.26
CA VAL A 161 -26.73 -1.88 3.24
C VAL A 161 -26.23 -1.91 1.81
N ALA A 162 -25.30 -1.02 1.48
CA ALA A 162 -24.60 -1.00 0.20
C ALA A 162 -23.07 -1.09 0.40
N ILE A 163 -22.34 -1.38 -0.67
CA ILE A 163 -20.88 -1.35 -0.70
C ILE A 163 -20.42 -0.25 -1.66
N LEU A 164 -19.50 0.60 -1.19
CA LEU A 164 -18.78 1.59 -1.99
C LEU A 164 -17.30 1.18 -2.08
N SER A 165 -16.93 0.50 -3.17
CA SER A 165 -15.60 -0.03 -3.41
C SER A 165 -14.78 0.89 -4.34
N ALA A 166 -13.49 0.55 -4.58
CA ALA A 166 -12.64 1.29 -5.52
C ALA A 166 -13.00 0.92 -6.96
N ALA A 167 -12.32 -0.04 -7.55
CA ALA A 167 -12.58 -0.47 -8.93
C ALA A 167 -12.90 -1.96 -9.00
N SER A 168 -13.64 -2.35 -10.04
CA SER A 168 -14.05 -3.76 -10.24
C SER A 168 -12.88 -4.73 -10.50
N THR A 169 -11.69 -4.21 -10.79
CA THR A 169 -10.47 -4.99 -11.01
C THR A 169 -9.60 -5.16 -9.75
N MET A 170 -9.93 -4.49 -8.65
CA MET A 170 -9.12 -4.52 -7.42
C MET A 170 -9.24 -5.86 -6.69
N THR A 171 -8.19 -6.70 -6.76
CA THR A 171 -8.21 -8.07 -6.26
C THR A 171 -8.46 -8.18 -4.77
N ASN A 172 -7.81 -7.35 -3.94
CA ASN A 172 -7.99 -7.35 -2.49
C ASN A 172 -9.44 -7.04 -2.11
N GLN A 173 -10.00 -5.94 -2.62
CA GLN A 173 -11.36 -5.52 -2.28
C GLN A 173 -12.41 -6.50 -2.78
N ASN A 174 -12.24 -7.05 -3.98
CA ASN A 174 -13.13 -8.09 -4.50
C ASN A 174 -13.12 -9.32 -3.61
N SER A 175 -11.95 -9.80 -3.17
CA SER A 175 -11.87 -10.94 -2.26
C SER A 175 -12.49 -10.65 -0.89
N TRP A 176 -12.36 -9.42 -0.37
CA TRP A 176 -13.03 -9.01 0.87
C TRP A 176 -14.55 -8.91 0.70
N ILE A 177 -15.04 -8.43 -0.46
CA ILE A 177 -16.48 -8.39 -0.77
C ILE A 177 -17.06 -9.79 -0.82
N GLU A 178 -16.36 -10.75 -1.42
CA GLU A 178 -16.80 -12.15 -1.39
C GLU A 178 -16.82 -12.71 0.05
N ALA A 179 -15.81 -12.41 0.86
CA ALA A 179 -15.79 -12.77 2.27
C ALA A 179 -16.92 -12.08 3.08
N MET A 180 -17.27 -10.82 2.75
CA MET A 180 -18.45 -10.15 3.32
C MET A 180 -19.73 -10.89 2.95
N LYS A 181 -19.89 -11.31 1.68
CA LYS A 181 -21.07 -12.05 1.23
C LYS A 181 -21.20 -13.40 1.94
N GLU A 182 -20.07 -14.09 2.20
CA GLU A 182 -20.10 -15.32 3.01
C GLU A 182 -20.53 -15.05 4.45
N GLU A 183 -20.00 -14.00 5.08
CA GLU A 183 -20.42 -13.58 6.43
C GLU A 183 -21.90 -13.23 6.47
N TRP A 184 -22.41 -12.55 5.44
CA TRP A 184 -23.83 -12.13 5.33
C TRP A 184 -24.82 -13.27 5.25
N LYS A 185 -24.41 -14.49 4.92
CA LYS A 185 -25.28 -15.68 4.90
C LYS A 185 -25.74 -16.11 6.28
N LYS A 186 -25.10 -15.60 7.34
CA LYS A 186 -25.48 -15.93 8.72
C LYS A 186 -26.88 -15.41 9.07
N PRO A 187 -27.67 -16.16 9.85
CA PRO A 187 -29.06 -15.80 10.15
C PRO A 187 -29.23 -14.44 10.83
N GLU A 188 -28.22 -13.96 11.55
CA GLU A 188 -28.22 -12.68 12.27
C GLU A 188 -28.27 -11.48 11.34
N TYR A 189 -27.93 -11.62 10.06
CA TYR A 189 -27.91 -10.52 9.07
C TYR A 189 -29.10 -10.60 8.09
N LYS A 190 -30.08 -11.47 8.32
CA LYS A 190 -31.24 -11.67 7.41
C LYS A 190 -32.06 -10.40 7.15
N ASP A 191 -32.08 -9.48 8.11
CA ASP A 191 -32.83 -8.22 8.04
C ASP A 191 -31.92 -7.05 7.54
N MET A 192 -30.75 -7.35 7.00
CA MET A 192 -29.76 -6.41 6.46
C MET A 192 -29.46 -6.74 4.98
N PRO A 193 -30.38 -6.53 4.04
CA PRO A 193 -30.13 -6.83 2.65
C PRO A 193 -29.03 -5.98 2.05
N LEU A 194 -28.08 -6.61 1.31
CA LEU A 194 -27.12 -5.90 0.46
C LEU A 194 -27.82 -5.50 -0.83
N VAL A 195 -28.08 -4.20 -1.01
CA VAL A 195 -28.90 -3.67 -2.11
C VAL A 195 -28.08 -3.21 -3.33
N ALA A 196 -26.82 -2.84 -3.14
CA ALA A 196 -25.95 -2.38 -4.24
C ALA A 196 -24.46 -2.52 -3.91
N THR A 197 -23.66 -2.62 -4.97
CA THR A 197 -22.20 -2.39 -4.92
C THR A 197 -21.85 -1.39 -6.01
N VAL A 198 -21.20 -0.29 -5.64
CA VAL A 198 -20.75 0.79 -6.56
C VAL A 198 -19.25 1.01 -6.45
N TYR A 199 -18.68 1.69 -7.44
CA TYR A 199 -17.23 1.81 -7.57
C TYR A 199 -16.80 3.28 -7.77
N GLY A 200 -15.99 3.78 -6.83
CA GLY A 200 -15.48 5.15 -6.83
C GLY A 200 -14.14 5.34 -7.51
N ASP A 201 -13.52 4.27 -8.07
CA ASP A 201 -12.21 4.25 -8.73
C ASP A 201 -11.06 4.83 -7.89
N ASP A 202 -11.16 4.74 -6.56
CA ASP A 202 -10.25 5.40 -5.60
C ASP A 202 -10.06 6.91 -5.91
N GLN A 203 -11.13 7.57 -6.35
CA GLN A 203 -11.19 9.01 -6.58
C GLN A 203 -12.22 9.65 -5.64
N ASP A 204 -11.82 10.71 -4.94
CA ASP A 204 -12.69 11.39 -3.96
C ASP A 204 -14.00 11.85 -4.57
N ASP A 205 -13.92 12.60 -5.69
CA ASP A 205 -15.10 13.16 -6.35
C ASP A 205 -16.07 12.08 -6.86
N LYS A 206 -15.53 10.97 -7.40
CA LYS A 206 -16.35 9.87 -7.88
C LYS A 206 -16.96 9.13 -6.69
N SER A 207 -16.19 8.78 -5.67
CA SER A 207 -16.68 8.11 -4.48
C SER A 207 -17.77 8.94 -3.77
N TYR A 208 -17.59 10.26 -3.72
CA TYR A 208 -18.59 11.18 -3.18
C TYR A 208 -19.91 11.14 -3.99
N ARG A 209 -19.82 11.21 -5.33
CA ARG A 209 -21.01 11.12 -6.21
C ARG A 209 -21.69 9.76 -6.15
N GLU A 210 -20.92 8.67 -6.08
CA GLU A 210 -21.47 7.31 -5.93
C GLU A 210 -22.25 7.18 -4.61
N MET A 211 -21.74 7.74 -3.51
CA MET A 211 -22.47 7.78 -2.25
C MET A 211 -23.76 8.56 -2.34
N GLN A 212 -23.76 9.73 -2.99
CA GLN A 212 -25.00 10.49 -3.23
C GLN A 212 -25.98 9.70 -4.10
N GLY A 213 -25.49 9.00 -5.12
CA GLY A 213 -26.27 8.11 -5.98
C GLY A 213 -26.95 6.98 -5.22
N LEU A 214 -26.21 6.33 -4.30
CA LEU A 214 -26.75 5.29 -3.43
C LEU A 214 -27.91 5.79 -2.56
N VAL A 215 -27.73 6.91 -1.90
CA VAL A 215 -28.78 7.52 -1.05
C VAL A 215 -30.03 7.88 -1.86
N LYS A 216 -29.83 8.40 -3.06
CA LYS A 216 -30.95 8.78 -3.95
C LYS A 216 -31.71 7.56 -4.49
N SER A 217 -31.00 6.51 -4.86
CA SER A 217 -31.58 5.32 -5.49
C SER A 217 -32.16 4.32 -4.47
N HIS A 218 -31.69 4.37 -3.22
CA HIS A 218 -32.13 3.51 -2.12
C HIS A 218 -32.59 4.36 -0.93
N PRO A 219 -33.86 4.86 -0.93
CA PRO A 219 -34.37 5.74 0.13
C PRO A 219 -34.37 5.12 1.54
N ASN A 220 -34.33 3.78 1.61
CA ASN A 220 -34.30 3.02 2.86
C ASN A 220 -32.86 2.64 3.27
N LEU A 221 -31.82 3.14 2.57
CA LEU A 221 -30.44 2.84 2.87
C LEU A 221 -30.07 3.30 4.27
N ARG A 222 -29.52 2.40 5.08
CA ARG A 222 -29.11 2.67 6.45
C ARG A 222 -27.62 2.59 6.65
N GLY A 223 -26.95 1.77 5.88
CA GLY A 223 -25.52 1.55 6.03
C GLY A 223 -24.75 1.44 4.72
N VAL A 224 -23.50 1.87 4.73
CA VAL A 224 -22.56 1.66 3.65
C VAL A 224 -21.28 1.06 4.22
N ILE A 225 -20.76 0.03 3.54
CA ILE A 225 -19.41 -0.49 3.81
C ILE A 225 -18.50 -0.01 2.69
N SER A 226 -17.38 0.61 3.06
CA SER A 226 -16.36 1.00 2.08
C SER A 226 -15.01 0.35 2.41
N PRO A 227 -14.60 -0.68 1.65
CA PRO A 227 -13.32 -1.35 1.83
C PRO A 227 -12.13 -0.58 1.24
N THR A 228 -12.20 0.75 1.19
CA THR A 228 -11.15 1.63 0.69
C THR A 228 -11.08 2.92 1.49
N THR A 229 -9.87 3.42 1.77
CA THR A 229 -9.64 4.64 2.55
C THR A 229 -10.24 5.88 1.88
N ILE A 230 -10.19 5.95 0.55
CA ILE A 230 -10.80 7.04 -0.21
C ILE A 230 -12.33 6.96 -0.17
N GLY A 231 -12.89 5.79 -0.40
CA GLY A 231 -14.34 5.60 -0.40
C GLY A 231 -14.98 5.88 0.94
N ILE A 232 -14.37 5.44 2.07
CA ILE A 232 -14.95 5.66 3.38
C ILE A 232 -14.95 7.15 3.76
N ARG A 233 -13.85 7.88 3.53
CA ARG A 233 -13.79 9.32 3.85
C ARG A 233 -14.72 10.14 2.96
N SER A 234 -14.77 9.86 1.65
CA SER A 234 -15.63 10.57 0.70
C SER A 234 -17.10 10.27 0.93
N GLY A 235 -17.44 9.02 1.27
CA GLY A 235 -18.78 8.63 1.67
C GLY A 235 -19.21 9.26 2.98
N ALA A 236 -18.33 9.31 4.00
CA ALA A 236 -18.58 10.00 5.26
C ALA A 236 -18.80 11.50 5.05
N LYS A 237 -18.01 12.12 4.15
CA LYS A 237 -18.20 13.52 3.75
C LYS A 237 -19.59 13.74 3.13
N ALA A 238 -20.02 12.86 2.22
CA ALA A 238 -21.33 12.96 1.58
C ALA A 238 -22.48 12.81 2.59
N ILE A 239 -22.33 11.96 3.63
CA ILE A 239 -23.29 11.84 4.73
C ILE A 239 -23.41 13.16 5.51
N VAL A 240 -22.26 13.78 5.85
CA VAL A 240 -22.24 15.05 6.61
C VAL A 240 -22.86 16.18 5.78
N ASP A 241 -22.41 16.36 4.54
CA ASP A 241 -22.86 17.44 3.66
C ASP A 241 -24.35 17.31 3.31
N GLY A 242 -24.85 16.07 3.19
CA GLY A 242 -26.24 15.75 2.91
C GLY A 242 -27.19 15.84 4.09
N GLY A 243 -26.70 16.14 5.32
CA GLY A 243 -27.52 16.16 6.53
C GLY A 243 -28.10 14.78 6.90
N LEU A 244 -27.35 13.71 6.65
CA LEU A 244 -27.77 12.32 6.80
C LEU A 244 -27.25 11.66 8.08
N ILE A 245 -26.58 12.42 8.96
CA ILE A 245 -26.11 11.93 10.26
C ILE A 245 -27.28 11.35 11.06
N GLY A 246 -27.07 10.15 11.62
CA GLY A 246 -28.10 9.41 12.35
C GLY A 246 -29.13 8.67 11.46
N LYS A 247 -29.13 8.93 10.15
CA LYS A 247 -30.00 8.25 9.18
C LYS A 247 -29.24 7.19 8.39
N VAL A 248 -28.06 7.54 7.86
CA VAL A 248 -27.15 6.67 7.11
C VAL A 248 -25.81 6.67 7.80
N PHE A 249 -25.22 5.50 7.96
CA PHE A 249 -23.90 5.28 8.57
C PHE A 249 -22.94 4.70 7.55
N ILE A 250 -21.66 4.99 7.71
CA ILE A 250 -20.61 4.36 6.94
C ILE A 250 -19.61 3.66 7.85
N THR A 251 -19.11 2.52 7.41
CA THR A 251 -17.99 1.80 8.03
C THR A 251 -17.05 1.28 6.93
N GLY A 252 -15.96 0.65 7.31
CA GLY A 252 -15.03 0.04 6.36
C GLY A 252 -13.58 0.14 6.80
N LEU A 253 -12.70 0.35 5.83
CA LEU A 253 -11.26 0.50 6.05
C LEU A 253 -10.86 1.97 5.86
N GLY A 254 -10.35 2.61 6.92
CA GLY A 254 -10.04 4.04 6.92
C GLY A 254 -8.81 4.39 7.75
N LEU A 255 -8.17 5.52 7.44
CA LEU A 255 -7.09 6.06 8.25
C LEU A 255 -7.68 6.89 9.41
N PRO A 256 -7.21 6.70 10.66
CA PRO A 256 -7.67 7.51 11.79
C PRO A 256 -7.52 9.00 11.56
N SER A 257 -6.42 9.47 10.94
CA SER A 257 -6.21 10.88 10.61
C SER A 257 -7.28 11.48 9.69
N GLU A 258 -7.83 10.67 8.77
CA GLU A 258 -8.86 11.09 7.82
C GLU A 258 -10.28 10.93 8.38
N MET A 259 -10.48 9.90 9.23
CA MET A 259 -11.81 9.52 9.71
C MET A 259 -12.21 10.14 11.05
N LYS A 260 -11.24 10.68 11.82
CA LYS A 260 -11.48 11.24 13.15
C LYS A 260 -12.69 12.17 13.21
N ASP A 261 -12.75 13.16 12.35
CA ASP A 261 -13.83 14.17 12.39
C ASP A 261 -15.19 13.58 12.03
N TYR A 262 -15.25 12.59 11.16
CA TYR A 262 -16.48 11.88 10.80
C TYR A 262 -16.97 10.96 11.89
N VAL A 263 -16.05 10.35 12.66
CA VAL A 263 -16.39 9.56 13.85
C VAL A 263 -16.95 10.48 14.94
N LEU A 264 -16.29 11.60 15.22
CA LEU A 264 -16.74 12.55 16.23
C LEU A 264 -18.09 13.19 15.88
N LYS A 265 -18.36 13.41 14.59
CA LYS A 265 -19.65 13.92 14.08
C LYS A 265 -20.75 12.86 14.05
N GLY A 266 -20.44 11.56 14.11
CA GLY A 266 -21.41 10.47 14.11
C GLY A 266 -21.84 10.01 12.70
N ALA A 267 -21.07 10.29 11.66
CA ALA A 267 -21.27 9.71 10.33
C ALA A 267 -20.70 8.28 10.23
N CYS A 268 -19.71 7.97 11.05
CA CYS A 268 -19.07 6.67 11.17
C CYS A 268 -18.91 6.33 12.65
N ASP A 269 -19.54 5.25 13.13
CA ASP A 269 -19.39 4.83 14.52
C ASP A 269 -18.09 4.08 14.74
N THR A 270 -17.76 3.19 13.80
CA THR A 270 -16.56 2.35 13.86
C THR A 270 -16.01 2.11 12.46
N PHE A 271 -14.70 2.00 12.36
CA PHE A 271 -14.00 1.55 11.17
C PHE A 271 -12.76 0.75 11.60
N ALA A 272 -12.09 0.13 10.66
CA ALA A 272 -10.90 -0.66 10.96
C ALA A 272 -9.79 -0.39 9.93
N ILE A 273 -8.56 -0.62 10.34
CA ILE A 273 -7.43 -0.78 9.43
C ILE A 273 -6.26 -1.44 10.19
N TRP A 274 -5.29 -1.96 9.49
CA TRP A 274 -3.94 -2.29 9.99
C TRP A 274 -3.05 -1.04 9.90
N ASN A 275 -1.88 -1.08 10.54
CA ASN A 275 -0.92 0.01 10.41
C ASN A 275 -0.26 0.00 9.01
N PRO A 276 -0.49 0.99 8.15
CA PRO A 276 0.07 1.00 6.80
C PRO A 276 1.59 1.21 6.79
N VAL A 277 2.16 1.87 7.80
CA VAL A 277 3.61 2.02 7.96
C VAL A 277 4.25 0.64 8.17
N ASP A 278 3.70 -0.16 9.10
CA ASP A 278 4.19 -1.53 9.33
C ASP A 278 3.97 -2.43 8.11
N TYR A 279 2.95 -2.16 7.31
CA TYR A 279 2.68 -2.93 6.11
C TYR A 279 3.74 -2.68 5.01
N GLY A 280 4.03 -1.43 4.70
CA GLY A 280 5.09 -1.07 3.76
C GLY A 280 6.48 -1.49 4.27
N TYR A 281 6.73 -1.37 5.57
CA TYR A 281 7.92 -1.86 6.24
C TYR A 281 8.08 -3.38 6.04
N SER A 282 7.05 -4.16 6.33
CA SER A 282 7.05 -5.63 6.19
C SER A 282 7.28 -6.09 4.77
N ALA A 283 6.57 -5.51 3.79
CA ALA A 283 6.75 -5.84 2.38
C ALA A 283 8.19 -5.56 1.90
N THR A 284 8.79 -4.47 2.39
CA THR A 284 10.17 -4.11 2.07
C THR A 284 11.18 -5.03 2.76
N GLN A 285 10.97 -5.40 4.01
CA GLN A 285 11.84 -6.38 4.71
C GLN A 285 11.83 -7.74 4.01
N ILE A 286 10.66 -8.19 3.52
CA ILE A 286 10.56 -9.42 2.72
C ILE A 286 11.38 -9.27 1.43
N MET A 287 11.23 -8.15 0.70
CA MET A 287 12.01 -7.90 -0.52
C MET A 287 13.52 -7.88 -0.25
N ILE A 288 13.96 -7.23 0.82
CA ILE A 288 15.37 -7.23 1.27
C ILE A 288 15.85 -8.66 1.53
N GLY A 289 15.05 -9.47 2.22
CA GLY A 289 15.35 -10.87 2.45
C GLY A 289 15.57 -11.66 1.16
N ILE A 290 14.68 -11.47 0.17
CA ILE A 290 14.77 -12.10 -1.16
C ILE A 290 16.03 -11.63 -1.92
N LEU A 291 16.33 -10.33 -1.89
CA LEU A 291 17.52 -9.76 -2.54
C LEU A 291 18.83 -10.25 -1.91
N ASN A 292 18.78 -10.70 -0.67
CA ASN A 292 19.91 -11.32 0.05
C ASN A 292 19.95 -12.86 -0.09
N GLY A 293 19.18 -13.42 -1.02
CA GLY A 293 19.20 -14.86 -1.34
C GLY A 293 18.21 -15.70 -0.53
N GLY A 294 17.32 -15.07 0.25
CA GLY A 294 16.24 -15.76 0.94
C GLY A 294 15.21 -16.36 -0.01
N ASP A 295 14.63 -17.48 0.37
CA ASP A 295 13.55 -18.18 -0.34
C ASP A 295 12.19 -17.70 0.19
N ALA A 296 11.31 -17.29 -0.71
CA ALA A 296 9.95 -16.81 -0.43
C ALA A 296 8.90 -17.56 -1.26
N GLY A 297 9.15 -18.83 -1.57
CA GLY A 297 8.18 -19.70 -2.23
C GLY A 297 7.11 -20.25 -1.27
N PRO A 298 6.10 -20.97 -1.79
CA PRO A 298 5.07 -21.62 -1.01
C PRO A 298 5.65 -22.53 0.09
N GLY A 299 5.04 -22.49 1.27
CA GLY A 299 5.45 -23.25 2.46
C GLY A 299 6.64 -22.66 3.22
N LYS A 300 7.30 -21.63 2.70
CA LYS A 300 8.44 -20.96 3.37
C LYS A 300 7.96 -19.94 4.39
N THR A 301 8.84 -19.62 5.32
CA THR A 301 8.64 -18.54 6.29
C THR A 301 9.51 -17.36 5.90
N VAL A 302 8.94 -16.17 5.88
CA VAL A 302 9.62 -14.90 5.58
C VAL A 302 9.61 -13.98 6.79
N LYS A 303 10.68 -13.22 6.94
CA LYS A 303 10.83 -12.25 8.03
C LYS A 303 10.26 -10.89 7.61
N MET A 304 9.52 -10.28 8.52
CA MET A 304 8.90 -8.96 8.36
C MET A 304 9.52 -7.90 9.29
N GLY A 305 10.79 -8.11 9.70
CA GLY A 305 11.47 -7.23 10.64
C GLY A 305 10.77 -7.15 11.99
N ARG A 306 10.43 -5.95 12.45
CA ARG A 306 9.72 -5.72 13.73
C ARG A 306 8.35 -6.38 13.84
N MET A 307 7.75 -6.74 12.70
CA MET A 307 6.47 -7.46 12.66
C MET A 307 6.62 -9.00 12.79
N GLY A 308 7.83 -9.48 13.08
CA GLY A 308 8.10 -10.90 13.25
C GLY A 308 8.24 -11.64 11.92
N GLU A 309 7.58 -12.78 11.81
CA GLU A 309 7.65 -13.63 10.63
C GLU A 309 6.27 -14.20 10.26
N THR A 310 6.08 -14.54 9.00
CA THR A 310 4.85 -15.15 8.50
C THR A 310 5.15 -16.30 7.56
N LYS A 311 4.25 -17.30 7.54
CA LYS A 311 4.34 -18.45 6.64
C LYS A 311 3.57 -18.19 5.37
N ILE A 312 4.19 -18.47 4.23
CA ILE A 312 3.57 -18.39 2.91
C ILE A 312 2.75 -19.66 2.68
N ASP A 313 1.50 -19.51 2.28
CA ASP A 313 0.60 -20.62 1.96
C ASP A 313 0.90 -21.25 0.59
N ASP A 314 0.12 -22.28 0.24
CA ASP A 314 0.28 -23.01 -1.02
C ASP A 314 -0.07 -22.17 -2.27
N LYS A 315 -0.74 -21.03 -2.09
CA LYS A 315 -1.04 -20.06 -3.16
C LYS A 315 0.06 -19.00 -3.34
N GLY A 316 1.11 -19.05 -2.52
CA GLY A 316 2.17 -18.05 -2.50
C GLY A 316 1.73 -16.74 -1.81
N GLU A 317 0.86 -16.83 -0.81
CA GLU A 317 0.33 -15.68 -0.07
C GLU A 317 0.64 -15.78 1.42
N ALA A 318 0.84 -14.64 2.05
CA ALA A 318 0.99 -14.52 3.49
C ALA A 318 0.21 -13.32 4.01
N ALA A 319 -0.09 -13.28 5.31
CA ALA A 319 -0.76 -12.16 5.96
C ALA A 319 0.16 -11.52 7.01
N MET A 320 0.08 -10.18 7.15
CA MET A 320 0.92 -9.44 8.09
C MET A 320 0.32 -9.40 9.49
N ALA A 321 -0.91 -8.89 9.64
CA ALA A 321 -1.50 -8.61 10.95
C ALA A 321 -3.03 -8.67 10.90
N GLU A 322 -3.69 -8.49 12.05
CA GLU A 322 -5.14 -8.33 12.13
C GLU A 322 -5.55 -6.85 12.02
N PRO A 323 -6.75 -6.54 11.47
CA PRO A 323 -7.28 -5.17 11.47
C PRO A 323 -7.60 -4.72 12.89
N PHE A 324 -7.12 -3.54 13.26
CA PHE A 324 -7.48 -2.87 14.50
C PHE A 324 -8.75 -2.01 14.30
N THR A 325 -9.63 -1.97 15.29
CA THR A 325 -10.90 -1.21 15.23
C THR A 325 -10.75 0.14 15.91
N PHE A 326 -11.23 1.18 15.24
CA PHE A 326 -11.25 2.55 15.70
C PHE A 326 -12.69 3.01 15.95
N ASP A 327 -12.87 3.79 17.00
CA ASP A 327 -14.13 4.45 17.38
C ASP A 327 -13.84 5.75 18.14
N LYS A 328 -14.87 6.36 18.73
CA LYS A 328 -14.75 7.63 19.50
C LYS A 328 -13.76 7.56 20.67
N THR A 329 -13.48 6.36 21.19
CA THR A 329 -12.64 6.19 22.38
C THR A 329 -11.14 6.23 22.08
N ASN A 330 -10.74 5.95 20.83
CA ASN A 330 -9.34 5.81 20.48
C ASN A 330 -8.91 6.59 19.23
N VAL A 331 -9.83 7.00 18.36
CA VAL A 331 -9.51 7.60 17.06
C VAL A 331 -8.63 8.86 17.17
N GLU A 332 -8.79 9.67 18.19
CA GLU A 332 -7.99 10.90 18.38
C GLU A 332 -6.52 10.62 18.68
N GLU A 333 -6.23 9.56 19.41
CA GLU A 333 -4.87 9.12 19.71
C GLU A 333 -4.18 8.63 18.43
N PHE A 334 -4.84 7.70 17.73
CA PHE A 334 -4.27 7.10 16.52
C PHE A 334 -4.21 8.05 15.32
N ALA A 335 -5.07 9.06 15.25
CA ALA A 335 -5.01 10.10 14.22
C ALA A 335 -3.71 10.95 14.25
N LYS A 336 -2.91 10.84 15.31
CA LYS A 336 -1.59 11.47 15.41
C LYS A 336 -0.48 10.60 14.85
N ILE A 337 -0.76 9.34 14.53
CA ILE A 337 0.22 8.34 14.09
C ILE A 337 0.12 8.14 12.58
N PHE A 338 -1.07 7.95 12.03
CA PHE A 338 -1.35 7.75 10.60
C PHE A 338 -2.80 8.05 10.23
#